data_7316de6e8de6584940fe0091bac62150
#
_entry.id   7316de6e8de6584940fe0091bac62150
#
_cell.length_a   1.000
_cell.length_b   1.000
_cell.length_c   1.000
_cell.angle_alpha   90.00
_cell.angle_beta   90.00
_cell.angle_gamma   90.00
#
_symmetry.space_group_name_H-M   'P 1'
#
loop_
_entity.id
_entity.type
_entity.pdbx_description
1 polymer ?
#
loop_
_entity_poly.entity_id
_entity_poly.type
_entity_poly.pdbx_seq_one_letter_code
_entity_poly.pdbx_strand_id
1 'polypeptide(L)'
;MAQRQIRSRRPGGLVVLGGGERPDRRRAGAVWLVGAGPGDPELLTVKALKILQKADVVVHDGLVSDEILDLAPASARRISVAKRKSRHSYSQDEINRLLVAFALDGLEVVRLKGGDPFIFGRGGEELEACRAAGVDCQIVPGVTAALAASASAGAPLTHRGSAQAVTFVTGHAASGGEPDLDWESLARPNQTVVIYMGLSMATPIAARLMAAGRAGSTPALIVENASRADERRVVTTLAGLAEAAAALGGPALLIVGEAMALATALPLPRSGRGGPSAEEPMGERASLKLSGTTGRPKTQQLGPSLSTTPSAGRGPPLPLRGKGTGARA
;
A
#
# COMPACT_ATOMS: atom_id res chain seq x y z
N MET A 1 -3.01 -56.04 83.88
CA MET A 1 -2.84 -54.65 83.41
C MET A 1 -2.00 -54.69 82.15
N ALA A 2 -2.61 -54.55 81.01
CA ALA A 2 -1.96 -54.60 79.68
C ALA A 2 -1.95 -53.21 79.06
N GLN A 3 -0.77 -52.65 78.85
CA GLN A 3 -0.58 -51.39 78.19
C GLN A 3 -0.67 -51.61 76.69
N ARG A 4 -1.65 -50.99 76.06
CA ARG A 4 -1.80 -50.91 74.59
C ARG A 4 -0.88 -49.81 74.04
N GLN A 5 0.13 -50.17 73.26
CA GLN A 5 0.92 -49.24 72.41
C GLN A 5 0.11 -48.78 71.23
N ILE A 6 -0.08 -47.46 71.13
CA ILE A 6 -0.67 -46.82 70.00
C ILE A 6 0.43 -46.60 68.96
N ARG A 7 0.38 -47.33 67.84
CA ARG A 7 1.23 -47.07 66.68
C ARG A 7 0.69 -45.82 65.89
N SER A 8 1.48 -44.78 65.81
CA SER A 8 1.24 -43.63 65.00
C SER A 8 1.26 -44.02 63.52
N ARG A 9 0.15 -43.80 62.81
CA ARG A 9 0.08 -43.88 61.35
C ARG A 9 0.71 -42.63 60.80
N ARG A 10 1.73 -42.73 59.89
CA ARG A 10 2.24 -41.70 59.09
C ARG A 10 1.14 -41.27 58.06
N PRO A 11 0.93 -39.96 57.80
CA PRO A 11 -0.01 -39.52 56.76
C PRO A 11 0.49 -39.94 55.38
N GLY A 12 -0.44 -40.47 54.60
CA GLY A 12 -0.20 -41.02 53.29
C GLY A 12 0.40 -39.97 52.32
N GLY A 13 1.36 -40.43 51.52
CA GLY A 13 1.96 -39.69 50.47
C GLY A 13 0.89 -39.23 49.47
N LEU A 14 1.04 -38.03 49.03
CA LEU A 14 0.25 -37.44 47.95
C LEU A 14 0.47 -38.28 46.69
N VAL A 15 -0.53 -39.07 46.31
CA VAL A 15 -0.54 -39.71 44.98
C VAL A 15 -0.86 -38.63 44.00
N VAL A 16 0.17 -38.14 43.30
CA VAL A 16 -0.02 -37.35 42.10
C VAL A 16 -0.58 -38.33 41.06
N LEU A 17 -1.90 -38.34 40.91
CA LEU A 17 -2.54 -38.97 39.76
C LEU A 17 -2.04 -38.25 38.54
N GLY A 18 -1.32 -39.01 37.72
CA GLY A 18 -0.69 -38.55 36.53
C GLY A 18 -1.62 -37.83 35.58
N GLY A 19 -1.04 -36.86 34.92
CA GLY A 19 -1.29 -36.48 33.58
C GLY A 19 -2.73 -36.55 33.10
N GLY A 20 -3.59 -35.60 33.52
CA GLY A 20 -4.60 -35.15 32.62
C GLY A 20 -3.85 -34.53 31.41
N GLU A 21 -4.01 -35.13 30.25
CA GLU A 21 -3.62 -34.49 29.00
C GLU A 21 -4.12 -33.05 29.08
N ARG A 22 -3.22 -32.09 29.04
CA ARG A 22 -3.60 -30.69 28.86
C ARG A 22 -4.44 -30.70 27.61
N PRO A 23 -5.69 -30.13 27.61
CA PRO A 23 -6.46 -30.07 26.41
C PRO A 23 -5.55 -29.50 25.34
N ASP A 24 -5.46 -30.22 24.23
CA ASP A 24 -4.68 -29.88 23.06
C ASP A 24 -4.85 -28.36 22.85
N ARG A 25 -3.80 -27.58 23.13
CA ARG A 25 -3.83 -26.17 22.86
C ARG A 25 -3.95 -26.13 21.35
N ARG A 26 -5.18 -26.00 20.85
CA ARG A 26 -5.42 -25.72 19.44
C ARG A 26 -4.36 -24.72 19.06
N ARG A 27 -3.56 -25.06 18.07
CA ARG A 27 -2.49 -24.20 17.58
C ARG A 27 -3.14 -22.83 17.34
N ALA A 28 -2.67 -21.79 18.03
CA ALA A 28 -3.21 -20.46 17.81
C ALA A 28 -3.11 -20.16 16.31
N GLY A 29 -4.16 -19.62 15.73
CA GLY A 29 -4.15 -19.16 14.36
C GLY A 29 -3.25 -17.94 14.22
N ALA A 30 -3.23 -17.35 13.05
CA ALA A 30 -2.43 -16.16 12.76
C ALA A 30 -3.30 -15.03 12.18
N VAL A 31 -2.84 -13.80 12.35
CA VAL A 31 -3.39 -12.63 11.67
C VAL A 31 -2.46 -12.23 10.52
N TRP A 32 -3.03 -12.03 9.36
CA TRP A 32 -2.34 -11.51 8.19
C TRP A 32 -2.92 -10.13 7.84
N LEU A 33 -2.11 -9.06 8.01
CA LEU A 33 -2.46 -7.73 7.52
C LEU A 33 -2.08 -7.66 6.06
N VAL A 34 -3.06 -7.73 5.18
CA VAL A 34 -2.85 -7.91 3.74
C VAL A 34 -3.31 -6.67 2.98
N GLY A 35 -2.43 -6.10 2.18
CA GLY A 35 -2.77 -5.05 1.23
C GLY A 35 -3.56 -5.63 0.05
N ALA A 36 -4.76 -5.11 -0.15
CA ALA A 36 -5.63 -5.48 -1.26
C ALA A 36 -5.27 -4.77 -2.57
N GLY A 37 -4.29 -3.85 -2.53
CA GLY A 37 -4.06 -2.97 -3.67
C GLY A 37 -5.14 -1.90 -3.83
N PRO A 38 -5.13 -1.14 -4.92
CA PRO A 38 -5.97 0.04 -5.11
C PRO A 38 -7.40 -0.28 -5.57
N GLY A 39 -7.67 -1.50 -6.01
CA GLY A 39 -9.01 -1.93 -6.44
C GLY A 39 -9.02 -2.93 -7.59
N ASP A 40 -8.05 -2.86 -8.50
CA ASP A 40 -7.86 -3.85 -9.58
C ASP A 40 -7.32 -5.17 -8.99
N PRO A 41 -8.00 -6.31 -9.18
CA PRO A 41 -7.52 -7.62 -8.70
C PRO A 41 -6.15 -8.03 -9.28
N GLU A 42 -5.79 -7.57 -10.48
CA GLU A 42 -4.50 -7.87 -11.11
C GLU A 42 -3.33 -7.15 -10.43
N LEU A 43 -3.61 -6.13 -9.62
CA LEU A 43 -2.62 -5.44 -8.78
C LEU A 43 -2.46 -6.07 -7.39
N LEU A 44 -3.14 -7.19 -7.12
CA LEU A 44 -2.92 -7.94 -5.90
C LEU A 44 -1.55 -8.65 -5.98
N THR A 45 -0.79 -8.60 -4.90
CA THR A 45 0.48 -9.35 -4.90
C THR A 45 0.21 -10.85 -4.89
N VAL A 46 1.08 -11.64 -5.54
CA VAL A 46 0.97 -13.12 -5.55
C VAL A 46 0.94 -13.69 -4.12
N LYS A 47 1.67 -13.06 -3.17
CA LYS A 47 1.64 -13.47 -1.76
C LYS A 47 0.28 -13.18 -1.13
N ALA A 48 -0.29 -12.01 -1.38
CA ALA A 48 -1.62 -11.62 -0.88
C ALA A 48 -2.69 -12.60 -1.38
N LEU A 49 -2.70 -12.91 -2.67
CA LEU A 49 -3.64 -13.87 -3.27
C LEU A 49 -3.54 -15.25 -2.60
N LYS A 50 -2.32 -15.79 -2.46
CA LYS A 50 -2.11 -17.11 -1.83
C LYS A 50 -2.55 -17.19 -0.38
N ILE A 51 -2.45 -16.09 0.37
CA ILE A 51 -2.88 -16.00 1.76
C ILE A 51 -4.40 -15.86 1.82
N LEU A 52 -4.97 -14.98 1.00
CA LEU A 52 -6.42 -14.77 0.92
C LEU A 52 -7.17 -16.07 0.60
N GLN A 53 -6.63 -16.90 -0.30
CA GLN A 53 -7.19 -18.20 -0.68
C GLN A 53 -7.14 -19.27 0.41
N LYS A 54 -6.49 -19.01 1.56
CA LYS A 54 -6.39 -19.93 2.70
C LYS A 54 -7.08 -19.38 3.96
N ALA A 55 -7.73 -18.22 3.86
CA ALA A 55 -8.36 -17.57 4.99
C ALA A 55 -9.58 -18.34 5.50
N ASP A 56 -9.69 -18.49 6.82
CA ASP A 56 -10.92 -18.90 7.50
C ASP A 56 -11.84 -17.70 7.70
N VAL A 57 -11.25 -16.53 7.98
CA VAL A 57 -11.95 -15.27 8.21
C VAL A 57 -11.28 -14.14 7.44
N VAL A 58 -12.07 -13.37 6.70
CA VAL A 58 -11.63 -12.14 6.01
C VAL A 58 -12.33 -10.95 6.67
N VAL A 59 -11.54 -10.11 7.36
CA VAL A 59 -12.00 -8.84 7.93
C VAL A 59 -11.55 -7.71 7.00
N HIS A 60 -12.48 -6.97 6.40
CA HIS A 60 -12.16 -5.99 5.34
C HIS A 60 -12.79 -4.62 5.58
N ASP A 61 -12.15 -3.57 5.07
CA ASP A 61 -12.72 -2.21 5.01
C ASP A 61 -13.56 -1.97 3.74
N GLY A 62 -14.15 -0.78 3.62
CA GLY A 62 -15.00 -0.40 2.50
C GLY A 62 -14.24 -0.04 1.22
N LEU A 63 -12.90 -0.02 1.26
CA LEU A 63 -12.08 0.26 0.08
C LEU A 63 -11.69 -0.99 -0.71
N VAL A 64 -11.97 -2.17 -0.18
CA VAL A 64 -11.73 -3.44 -0.88
C VAL A 64 -12.88 -3.69 -1.85
N SER A 65 -12.58 -3.97 -3.11
CA SER A 65 -13.58 -4.27 -4.13
C SER A 65 -14.17 -5.68 -3.96
N ASP A 66 -15.39 -5.87 -4.45
CA ASP A 66 -16.06 -7.16 -4.39
C ASP A 66 -15.30 -8.22 -5.20
N GLU A 67 -14.72 -7.83 -6.36
CA GLU A 67 -13.89 -8.74 -7.16
C GLU A 67 -12.70 -9.30 -6.38
N ILE A 68 -12.08 -8.50 -5.50
CA ILE A 68 -11.00 -8.99 -4.64
C ILE A 68 -11.55 -9.89 -3.52
N LEU A 69 -12.68 -9.54 -2.93
CA LEU A 69 -13.32 -10.37 -1.90
C LEU A 69 -13.73 -11.74 -2.44
N ASP A 70 -14.09 -11.83 -3.72
CA ASP A 70 -14.50 -13.07 -4.39
C ASP A 70 -13.32 -14.03 -4.66
N LEU A 71 -12.08 -13.57 -4.51
CA LEU A 71 -10.90 -14.44 -4.55
C LEU A 71 -10.69 -15.24 -3.26
N ALA A 72 -11.39 -14.89 -2.18
CA ALA A 72 -11.38 -15.67 -0.94
C ALA A 72 -12.23 -16.93 -1.08
N PRO A 73 -11.93 -18.01 -0.33
CA PRO A 73 -12.75 -19.21 -0.34
C PRO A 73 -14.23 -18.90 -0.03
N ALA A 74 -15.15 -19.61 -0.68
CA ALA A 74 -16.58 -19.48 -0.39
C ALA A 74 -16.93 -19.85 1.07
N SER A 75 -16.11 -20.69 1.70
CA SER A 75 -16.21 -21.07 3.12
C SER A 75 -15.69 -20.00 4.08
N ALA A 76 -14.91 -19.04 3.60
CA ALA A 76 -14.34 -17.99 4.45
C ALA A 76 -15.44 -17.05 4.95
N ARG A 77 -15.45 -16.80 6.27
CA ARG A 77 -16.35 -15.81 6.87
C ARG A 77 -15.91 -14.40 6.50
N ARG A 78 -16.73 -13.63 5.79
CA ARG A 78 -16.43 -12.23 5.41
C ARG A 78 -17.08 -11.26 6.40
N ILE A 79 -16.30 -10.35 6.97
CA ILE A 79 -16.74 -9.37 7.97
C ILE A 79 -16.30 -7.98 7.51
N SER A 80 -17.28 -7.14 7.19
CA SER A 80 -17.05 -5.74 6.84
C SER A 80 -16.95 -4.89 8.10
N VAL A 81 -15.84 -4.16 8.26
CA VAL A 81 -15.64 -3.15 9.31
C VAL A 81 -15.74 -1.72 8.76
N ALA A 82 -16.28 -1.57 7.55
CA ALA A 82 -16.50 -0.27 6.91
C ALA A 82 -17.43 0.62 7.74
N LYS A 83 -17.11 1.91 7.81
CA LYS A 83 -18.01 2.91 8.39
C LYS A 83 -19.26 3.04 7.51
N ARG A 84 -20.43 2.73 8.04
CA ARG A 84 -21.73 2.94 7.36
C ARG A 84 -22.49 4.06 8.04
N LYS A 85 -23.06 4.98 7.26
CA LYS A 85 -23.81 6.15 7.75
C LYS A 85 -25.02 5.81 8.67
N SER A 86 -25.47 4.57 8.71
CA SER A 86 -26.72 4.17 9.39
C SER A 86 -26.60 3.00 10.37
N ARG A 87 -25.38 2.50 10.67
CA ARG A 87 -25.16 1.38 11.60
C ARG A 87 -23.90 1.61 12.44
N HIS A 88 -23.84 0.91 13.58
CA HIS A 88 -22.68 0.89 14.46
C HIS A 88 -21.39 0.72 13.64
N SER A 89 -20.53 1.74 13.66
CA SER A 89 -19.20 1.68 13.01
C SER A 89 -18.24 1.10 14.03
N TYR A 90 -17.49 0.07 13.65
CA TYR A 90 -16.44 -0.46 14.50
C TYR A 90 -15.39 0.62 14.81
N SER A 91 -15.08 0.81 16.07
CA SER A 91 -13.89 1.56 16.50
C SER A 91 -12.64 0.74 16.19
N GLN A 92 -11.47 1.39 16.17
CA GLN A 92 -10.22 0.65 15.94
C GLN A 92 -9.97 -0.40 17.03
N ASP A 93 -10.30 -0.09 18.27
CA ASP A 93 -10.15 -1.05 19.38
C ASP A 93 -11.05 -2.26 19.24
N GLU A 94 -12.25 -2.10 18.69
CA GLU A 94 -13.14 -3.22 18.40
C GLU A 94 -12.61 -4.08 17.26
N ILE A 95 -12.03 -3.46 16.21
CA ILE A 95 -11.37 -4.20 15.13
C ILE A 95 -10.19 -4.98 15.69
N ASN A 96 -9.32 -4.35 16.48
CA ASN A 96 -8.17 -4.98 17.09
C ASN A 96 -8.57 -6.20 17.93
N ARG A 97 -9.60 -6.05 18.80
CA ARG A 97 -10.14 -7.15 19.62
C ARG A 97 -10.72 -8.27 18.76
N LEU A 98 -11.39 -7.95 17.67
CA LEU A 98 -11.97 -8.92 16.75
C LEU A 98 -10.90 -9.79 16.10
N LEU A 99 -9.82 -9.18 15.58
CA LEU A 99 -8.69 -9.88 14.96
C LEU A 99 -8.02 -10.84 15.94
N VAL A 100 -7.73 -10.35 17.15
CA VAL A 100 -7.09 -11.13 18.20
C VAL A 100 -7.98 -12.31 18.63
N ALA A 101 -9.27 -12.09 18.83
CA ALA A 101 -10.20 -13.14 19.26
C ALA A 101 -10.25 -14.29 18.25
N PHE A 102 -10.40 -14.02 16.96
CA PHE A 102 -10.41 -15.06 15.93
C PHE A 102 -9.11 -15.85 15.86
N ALA A 103 -7.96 -15.18 15.99
CA ALA A 103 -6.67 -15.87 15.97
C ALA A 103 -6.49 -16.76 17.23
N LEU A 104 -6.94 -16.30 18.40
CA LEU A 104 -6.91 -17.13 19.63
C LEU A 104 -7.86 -18.34 19.55
N ASP A 105 -8.93 -18.25 18.76
CA ASP A 105 -9.82 -19.37 18.43
C ASP A 105 -9.19 -20.36 17.43
N GLY A 106 -7.97 -20.11 16.96
CA GLY A 106 -7.21 -20.99 16.07
C GLY A 106 -7.47 -20.76 14.57
N LEU A 107 -8.07 -19.63 14.19
CA LEU A 107 -8.42 -19.32 12.80
C LEU A 107 -7.30 -18.56 12.08
N GLU A 108 -7.14 -18.83 10.78
CA GLU A 108 -6.32 -18.03 9.87
C GLU A 108 -7.10 -16.77 9.46
N VAL A 109 -6.73 -15.63 10.04
CA VAL A 109 -7.44 -14.36 9.89
C VAL A 109 -6.73 -13.49 8.87
N VAL A 110 -7.40 -13.13 7.79
CA VAL A 110 -6.93 -12.12 6.84
C VAL A 110 -7.62 -10.79 7.11
N ARG A 111 -6.86 -9.80 7.59
CA ARG A 111 -7.27 -8.40 7.63
C ARG A 111 -6.94 -7.77 6.28
N LEU A 112 -7.91 -7.66 5.39
CA LEU A 112 -7.75 -7.16 4.03
C LEU A 112 -8.00 -5.65 3.99
N LYS A 113 -6.99 -4.88 3.57
CA LYS A 113 -6.98 -3.42 3.64
C LYS A 113 -6.76 -2.82 2.24
N GLY A 114 -7.55 -1.84 1.87
CA GLY A 114 -7.35 -1.12 0.60
C GLY A 114 -5.93 -0.50 0.52
N GLY A 115 -5.28 -0.60 -0.63
CA GLY A 115 -3.90 -0.17 -0.82
C GLY A 115 -2.89 -1.02 -0.06
N ASP A 116 -2.08 -0.39 0.77
CA ASP A 116 -1.05 -1.00 1.63
C ASP A 116 -1.42 -0.85 3.11
N PRO A 117 -1.22 -1.88 3.96
CA PRO A 117 -1.60 -1.83 5.37
C PRO A 117 -0.91 -0.73 6.18
N PHE A 118 0.30 -0.35 5.79
CA PHE A 118 1.15 0.60 6.52
C PHE A 118 1.16 2.02 5.93
N ILE A 119 0.45 2.25 4.82
CA ILE A 119 0.29 3.59 4.26
C ILE A 119 -1.12 4.11 4.60
N PHE A 120 -1.20 4.93 5.65
CA PHE A 120 -2.44 5.53 6.19
C PHE A 120 -3.57 4.52 6.47
N GLY A 121 -3.22 3.24 6.65
CA GLY A 121 -4.15 2.14 6.88
C GLY A 121 -4.30 1.75 8.34
N ARG A 122 -3.62 2.39 9.29
CA ARG A 122 -3.62 2.05 10.73
C ARG A 122 -3.15 0.61 11.04
N GLY A 123 -2.44 -0.05 10.10
CA GLY A 123 -1.94 -1.40 10.29
C GLY A 123 -0.93 -1.53 11.44
N GLY A 124 -0.26 -0.45 11.82
CA GLY A 124 0.61 -0.40 13.00
C GLY A 124 -0.14 -0.70 14.29
N GLU A 125 -1.31 -0.06 14.49
CA GLU A 125 -2.16 -0.26 15.67
C GLU A 125 -2.71 -1.70 15.75
N GLU A 126 -3.10 -2.28 14.61
CA GLU A 126 -3.56 -3.67 14.50
C GLU A 126 -2.43 -4.66 14.84
N LEU A 127 -1.19 -4.38 14.35
CA LEU A 127 0.00 -5.17 14.65
C LEU A 127 0.38 -5.12 16.14
N GLU A 128 0.36 -3.93 16.74
CA GLU A 128 0.66 -3.73 18.16
C GLU A 128 -0.33 -4.50 19.04
N ALA A 129 -1.63 -4.47 18.73
CA ALA A 129 -2.66 -5.19 19.46
C ALA A 129 -2.45 -6.72 19.38
N CYS A 130 -2.11 -7.26 18.22
CA CYS A 130 -1.78 -8.68 18.06
C CYS A 130 -0.56 -9.08 18.87
N ARG A 131 0.51 -8.27 18.82
CA ARG A 131 1.75 -8.51 19.60
C ARG A 131 1.48 -8.48 21.11
N ALA A 132 0.71 -7.52 21.59
CA ALA A 132 0.33 -7.43 23.00
C ALA A 132 -0.46 -8.65 23.48
N ALA A 133 -1.23 -9.27 22.59
CA ALA A 133 -2.00 -10.48 22.87
C ALA A 133 -1.20 -11.79 22.64
N GLY A 134 0.06 -11.72 22.20
CA GLY A 134 0.86 -12.91 21.88
C GLY A 134 0.38 -13.67 20.63
N VAL A 135 -0.34 -13.00 19.73
CA VAL A 135 -0.82 -13.53 18.46
C VAL A 135 0.22 -13.27 17.36
N ASP A 136 0.54 -14.31 16.58
CA ASP A 136 1.38 -14.14 15.39
C ASP A 136 0.67 -13.24 14.38
N CYS A 137 1.34 -12.16 13.99
CA CYS A 137 0.80 -11.18 13.06
C CYS A 137 1.84 -10.85 11.99
N GLN A 138 1.52 -11.16 10.75
CA GLN A 138 2.39 -10.96 9.60
C GLN A 138 1.80 -9.93 8.64
N ILE A 139 2.68 -9.20 7.97
CA ILE A 139 2.29 -8.13 7.05
C ILE A 139 2.61 -8.55 5.62
N VAL A 140 1.65 -8.32 4.72
CA VAL A 140 1.82 -8.50 3.29
C VAL A 140 1.55 -7.16 2.62
N PRO A 141 2.57 -6.52 2.03
CA PRO A 141 2.39 -5.23 1.37
C PRO A 141 1.43 -5.33 0.18
N GLY A 142 0.82 -4.21 -0.14
CA GLY A 142 -0.01 -4.03 -1.33
C GLY A 142 0.44 -2.84 -2.17
N VAL A 143 -0.03 -2.77 -3.42
CA VAL A 143 0.18 -1.60 -4.26
C VAL A 143 -0.64 -0.46 -3.67
N THR A 144 0.04 0.59 -3.20
CA THR A 144 -0.65 1.75 -2.64
C THR A 144 -1.33 2.57 -3.74
N ALA A 145 -2.44 3.23 -3.42
CA ALA A 145 -3.24 3.99 -4.38
C ALA A 145 -2.43 5.07 -5.15
N ALA A 146 -1.38 5.63 -4.55
CA ALA A 146 -0.50 6.59 -5.21
C ALA A 146 0.19 6.03 -6.45
N LEU A 147 0.66 4.78 -6.38
CA LEU A 147 1.31 4.12 -7.53
C LEU A 147 0.31 3.80 -8.63
N ALA A 148 -0.89 3.37 -8.27
CA ALA A 148 -1.95 3.12 -9.24
C ALA A 148 -2.41 4.41 -9.94
N ALA A 149 -2.64 5.47 -9.18
CA ALA A 149 -3.01 6.79 -9.70
C ALA A 149 -1.94 7.35 -10.67
N SER A 150 -0.68 7.21 -10.30
CA SER A 150 0.47 7.59 -11.14
C SER A 150 0.51 6.79 -12.45
N ALA A 151 0.39 5.47 -12.37
CA ALA A 151 0.43 4.59 -13.52
C ALA A 151 -0.77 4.84 -14.46
N SER A 152 -1.97 4.93 -13.91
CA SER A 152 -3.17 5.13 -14.69
C SER A 152 -3.21 6.50 -15.39
N ALA A 153 -2.66 7.54 -14.75
CA ALA A 153 -2.58 8.88 -15.33
C ALA A 153 -1.40 9.08 -16.28
N GLY A 154 -0.46 8.13 -16.36
CA GLY A 154 0.77 8.26 -17.15
C GLY A 154 1.71 9.34 -16.61
N ALA A 155 1.60 9.71 -15.33
CA ALA A 155 2.41 10.75 -14.70
C ALA A 155 3.27 10.13 -13.57
N PRO A 156 4.59 10.06 -13.73
CA PRO A 156 5.45 9.43 -12.74
C PRO A 156 5.53 10.28 -11.45
N LEU A 157 5.55 9.63 -10.30
CA LEU A 157 5.73 10.33 -9.01
C LEU A 157 7.16 10.89 -8.85
N THR A 158 8.13 10.30 -9.53
CA THR A 158 9.51 10.82 -9.61
C THR A 158 9.92 10.99 -11.05
N HIS A 159 10.63 12.08 -11.34
CA HIS A 159 11.11 12.36 -12.69
C HIS A 159 12.43 13.12 -12.64
N ARG A 160 13.43 12.67 -13.46
CA ARG A 160 14.73 13.34 -13.52
C ARG A 160 14.54 14.80 -13.97
N GLY A 161 14.96 15.74 -13.14
CA GLY A 161 14.88 17.19 -13.43
C GLY A 161 13.62 17.90 -12.95
N SER A 162 12.56 17.18 -12.52
CA SER A 162 11.34 17.83 -12.03
C SER A 162 10.76 17.27 -10.73
N ALA A 163 11.15 16.05 -10.32
CA ALA A 163 10.71 15.45 -9.05
C ALA A 163 11.71 14.43 -8.54
N GLN A 164 12.61 14.85 -7.65
CA GLN A 164 13.62 13.99 -7.05
C GLN A 164 13.19 13.37 -5.71
N ALA A 165 12.05 13.81 -5.19
CA ALA A 165 11.46 13.28 -3.97
C ALA A 165 9.95 13.09 -4.14
N VAL A 166 9.40 12.15 -3.35
CA VAL A 166 7.96 11.94 -3.19
C VAL A 166 7.65 11.99 -1.71
N THR A 167 6.68 12.82 -1.34
CA THR A 167 6.20 12.90 0.03
C THR A 167 4.74 12.47 0.10
N PHE A 168 4.43 11.46 0.91
CA PHE A 168 3.08 11.03 1.20
C PHE A 168 2.60 11.70 2.48
N VAL A 169 1.46 12.38 2.41
CA VAL A 169 0.83 13.04 3.56
C VAL A 169 -0.65 12.69 3.65
N THR A 170 -1.22 12.85 4.84
CA THR A 170 -2.67 12.77 5.05
C THR A 170 -3.29 14.16 4.96
N GLY A 171 -4.45 14.28 4.33
CA GLY A 171 -5.22 15.51 4.31
C GLY A 171 -6.12 15.71 5.54
N HIS A 172 -6.17 14.71 6.46
CA HIS A 172 -7.00 14.79 7.68
C HIS A 172 -6.15 14.51 8.93
N ALA A 173 -6.32 15.33 9.96
CA ALA A 173 -5.78 15.06 11.28
C ALA A 173 -6.53 13.90 11.96
N ALA A 174 -5.86 13.17 12.86
CA ALA A 174 -6.47 12.09 13.65
C ALA A 174 -7.66 12.57 14.50
N SER A 175 -7.59 13.82 14.99
CA SER A 175 -8.64 14.51 15.75
C SER A 175 -9.75 15.11 14.88
N GLY A 176 -9.64 14.99 13.55
CA GLY A 176 -10.46 15.71 12.56
C GLY A 176 -9.88 17.10 12.24
N GLY A 177 -10.28 17.67 11.10
CA GLY A 177 -9.80 18.96 10.63
C GLY A 177 -8.47 18.93 9.90
N GLU A 178 -7.78 20.07 9.89
CA GLU A 178 -6.53 20.27 9.16
C GLU A 178 -5.38 19.54 9.85
N PRO A 179 -4.54 18.78 9.10
CA PRO A 179 -3.39 18.11 9.66
C PRO A 179 -2.25 19.10 9.96
N ASP A 180 -1.50 18.82 11.03
CA ASP A 180 -0.26 19.53 11.37
C ASP A 180 0.87 19.00 10.47
N LEU A 181 1.18 19.75 9.41
CA LEU A 181 2.19 19.40 8.40
C LEU A 181 3.21 20.53 8.26
N ASP A 182 4.44 20.16 7.92
CA ASP A 182 5.48 21.11 7.52
C ASP A 182 5.22 21.64 6.09
N TRP A 183 4.35 22.65 6.01
CA TRP A 183 3.92 23.24 4.75
C TRP A 183 5.07 23.88 3.97
N GLU A 184 6.08 24.42 4.65
CA GLU A 184 7.26 25.03 4.01
C GLU A 184 8.07 23.94 3.30
N SER A 185 8.27 22.79 3.94
CA SER A 185 8.95 21.67 3.31
C SER A 185 8.15 21.10 2.13
N LEU A 186 6.83 20.98 2.26
CA LEU A 186 5.95 20.47 1.21
C LEU A 186 5.85 21.43 0.01
N ALA A 187 6.01 22.73 0.23
CA ALA A 187 5.96 23.74 -0.84
C ALA A 187 7.24 23.82 -1.67
N ARG A 188 8.33 23.16 -1.27
CA ARG A 188 9.59 23.17 -2.03
C ARG A 188 9.40 22.59 -3.44
N PRO A 189 10.05 23.15 -4.48
CA PRO A 189 10.05 22.57 -5.81
C PRO A 189 10.82 21.24 -5.87
N ASN A 190 10.84 20.59 -7.01
CA ASN A 190 11.58 19.36 -7.26
C ASN A 190 11.06 18.12 -6.46
N GLN A 191 9.83 18.17 -6.01
CA GLN A 191 9.18 17.05 -5.35
C GLN A 191 7.73 16.91 -5.78
N THR A 192 7.21 15.70 -5.65
CA THR A 192 5.79 15.39 -5.76
C THR A 192 5.21 15.18 -4.38
N VAL A 193 4.14 15.88 -4.08
CA VAL A 193 3.37 15.70 -2.83
C VAL A 193 2.10 14.94 -3.15
N VAL A 194 1.91 13.79 -2.51
CA VAL A 194 0.72 12.95 -2.66
C VAL A 194 -0.09 13.01 -1.37
N ILE A 195 -1.31 13.52 -1.47
CA ILE A 195 -2.18 13.77 -0.32
C ILE A 195 -3.30 12.72 -0.32
N TYR A 196 -3.28 11.85 0.67
CA TYR A 196 -4.34 10.87 0.97
C TYR A 196 -5.45 11.52 1.77
N MET A 197 -6.69 11.09 1.56
CA MET A 197 -7.86 11.61 2.31
C MET A 197 -8.02 13.14 2.21
N GLY A 198 -7.49 13.74 1.14
CA GLY A 198 -7.43 15.19 0.98
C GLY A 198 -8.62 15.81 0.24
N LEU A 199 -9.56 15.04 -0.33
CA LEU A 199 -10.57 15.56 -1.23
C LEU A 199 -11.42 16.68 -0.60
N SER A 200 -11.95 16.44 0.60
CA SER A 200 -12.73 17.44 1.33
C SER A 200 -11.91 18.60 1.90
N MET A 201 -10.58 18.45 1.90
CA MET A 201 -9.60 19.43 2.38
C MET A 201 -8.83 20.11 1.25
N ALA A 202 -9.24 19.92 0.00
CA ALA A 202 -8.53 20.44 -1.18
C ALA A 202 -8.34 21.97 -1.11
N THR A 203 -9.36 22.72 -0.67
CA THR A 203 -9.30 24.17 -0.52
C THR A 203 -8.26 24.64 0.51
N PRO A 204 -8.30 24.22 1.79
CA PRO A 204 -7.26 24.61 2.74
C PRO A 204 -5.87 24.10 2.38
N ILE A 205 -5.73 22.89 1.83
CA ILE A 205 -4.45 22.34 1.40
C ILE A 205 -3.81 23.20 0.31
N ALA A 206 -4.58 23.57 -0.74
CA ALA A 206 -4.09 24.43 -1.80
C ALA A 206 -3.67 25.82 -1.26
N ALA A 207 -4.48 26.40 -0.37
CA ALA A 207 -4.18 27.69 0.24
C ALA A 207 -2.89 27.64 1.08
N ARG A 208 -2.69 26.58 1.88
CA ARG A 208 -1.48 26.39 2.70
C ARG A 208 -0.22 26.23 1.86
N LEU A 209 -0.25 25.39 0.82
CA LEU A 209 0.88 25.21 -0.06
C LEU A 209 1.25 26.51 -0.79
N MET A 210 0.25 27.28 -1.25
CA MET A 210 0.50 28.57 -1.90
C MET A 210 1.03 29.62 -0.91
N ALA A 211 0.48 29.69 0.30
CA ALA A 211 0.96 30.59 1.35
C ALA A 211 2.40 30.28 1.77
N ALA A 212 2.80 28.99 1.71
CA ALA A 212 4.17 28.52 1.95
C ALA A 212 5.10 28.70 0.74
N GLY A 213 4.63 29.37 -0.34
CA GLY A 213 5.46 29.75 -1.48
C GLY A 213 5.37 28.84 -2.70
N ARG A 214 4.51 27.78 -2.71
CA ARG A 214 4.31 26.99 -3.91
C ARG A 214 3.54 27.78 -4.97
N ALA A 215 4.04 27.82 -6.19
CA ALA A 215 3.36 28.54 -7.26
C ALA A 215 1.96 27.96 -7.54
N GLY A 216 0.94 28.83 -7.66
CA GLY A 216 -0.42 28.40 -7.99
C GLY A 216 -0.54 27.70 -9.35
N SER A 217 0.41 27.97 -10.27
CA SER A 217 0.53 27.30 -11.56
C SER A 217 1.17 25.91 -11.50
N THR A 218 1.64 25.44 -10.31
CA THR A 218 2.19 24.09 -10.18
C THR A 218 1.18 23.06 -10.64
N PRO A 219 1.55 22.13 -11.54
CA PRO A 219 0.67 21.08 -12.02
C PRO A 219 0.14 20.22 -10.86
N ALA A 220 -1.14 19.88 -10.96
CA ALA A 220 -1.81 19.02 -10.00
C ALA A 220 -2.73 18.02 -10.71
N LEU A 221 -2.93 16.88 -10.05
CA LEU A 221 -3.75 15.79 -10.55
C LEU A 221 -4.65 15.29 -9.40
N ILE A 222 -5.92 15.07 -9.68
CA ILE A 222 -6.81 14.34 -8.78
C ILE A 222 -7.16 13.02 -9.46
N VAL A 223 -7.02 11.91 -8.73
CA VAL A 223 -7.48 10.60 -9.19
C VAL A 223 -8.45 10.03 -8.15
N GLU A 224 -9.70 9.90 -8.55
CA GLU A 224 -10.76 9.26 -7.80
C GLU A 224 -10.87 7.81 -8.22
N ASN A 225 -11.06 6.88 -7.27
CA ASN A 225 -11.22 5.45 -7.51
C ASN A 225 -10.11 4.83 -8.38
N ALA A 226 -8.85 5.20 -8.12
CA ALA A 226 -7.69 4.75 -8.89
C ALA A 226 -7.71 3.24 -9.15
N SER A 227 -7.48 2.82 -10.39
CA SER A 227 -7.50 1.44 -10.92
C SER A 227 -8.86 0.74 -10.94
N ARG A 228 -9.94 1.40 -10.57
CA ARG A 228 -11.29 0.84 -10.62
C ARG A 228 -12.00 1.17 -11.94
N ALA A 229 -13.12 0.49 -12.19
CA ALA A 229 -13.93 0.69 -13.39
C ALA A 229 -14.47 2.13 -13.52
N ASP A 230 -14.75 2.75 -12.39
CA ASP A 230 -15.28 4.09 -12.22
C ASP A 230 -14.20 5.15 -11.91
N GLU A 231 -12.94 4.85 -12.27
CA GLU A 231 -11.83 5.81 -12.10
C GLU A 231 -12.11 7.11 -12.86
N ARG A 232 -11.91 8.23 -12.15
CA ARG A 232 -11.98 9.58 -12.74
C ARG A 232 -10.66 10.32 -12.48
N ARG A 233 -10.18 11.06 -13.49
CA ARG A 233 -8.96 11.85 -13.40
C ARG A 233 -9.26 13.31 -13.78
N VAL A 234 -8.71 14.22 -13.00
CA VAL A 234 -8.80 15.65 -13.26
C VAL A 234 -7.39 16.23 -13.23
N VAL A 235 -6.90 16.65 -14.39
CA VAL A 235 -5.63 17.38 -14.53
C VAL A 235 -5.92 18.85 -14.32
N THR A 236 -5.19 19.49 -13.42
CA THR A 236 -5.41 20.88 -13.03
C THR A 236 -4.09 21.54 -12.57
N THR A 237 -4.18 22.67 -11.90
CA THR A 237 -3.08 23.32 -11.21
C THR A 237 -3.37 23.40 -9.70
N LEU A 238 -2.37 23.75 -8.91
CA LEU A 238 -2.56 23.93 -7.46
C LEU A 238 -3.66 24.99 -7.17
N ALA A 239 -3.71 26.08 -7.94
CA ALA A 239 -4.75 27.11 -7.78
C ALA A 239 -6.16 26.58 -8.16
N GLY A 240 -6.26 25.66 -9.13
CA GLY A 240 -7.52 25.07 -9.57
C GLY A 240 -7.95 23.84 -8.78
N LEU A 241 -7.15 23.40 -7.79
CA LEU A 241 -7.36 22.13 -7.07
C LEU A 241 -8.71 22.09 -6.34
N ALA A 242 -9.11 23.20 -5.72
CA ALA A 242 -10.35 23.29 -4.96
C ALA A 242 -11.60 23.11 -5.85
N GLU A 243 -11.60 23.79 -7.00
CA GLU A 243 -12.69 23.71 -8.00
C GLU A 243 -12.77 22.29 -8.58
N ALA A 244 -11.63 21.72 -8.97
CA ALA A 244 -11.54 20.37 -9.50
C ALA A 244 -12.04 19.31 -8.50
N ALA A 245 -11.75 19.47 -7.21
CA ALA A 245 -12.19 18.57 -6.15
C ALA A 245 -13.70 18.60 -5.91
N ALA A 246 -14.37 19.75 -6.11
CA ALA A 246 -15.80 19.91 -5.86
C ALA A 246 -16.69 19.02 -6.74
N ALA A 247 -16.18 18.56 -7.89
CA ALA A 247 -16.90 17.67 -8.82
C ALA A 247 -16.79 16.18 -8.48
N LEU A 248 -16.06 15.82 -7.39
CA LEU A 248 -15.72 14.46 -7.01
C LEU A 248 -16.30 14.14 -5.63
N GLY A 249 -16.57 12.87 -5.35
CA GLY A 249 -17.22 12.47 -4.08
C GLY A 249 -16.74 11.14 -3.50
N GLY A 250 -15.90 10.42 -4.25
CA GLY A 250 -15.33 9.13 -3.84
C GLY A 250 -13.96 9.24 -3.16
N PRO A 251 -13.36 8.10 -2.83
CA PRO A 251 -11.99 8.07 -2.35
C PRO A 251 -11.04 8.55 -3.45
N ALA A 252 -10.32 9.64 -3.16
CA ALA A 252 -9.43 10.28 -4.13
C ALA A 252 -8.07 10.63 -3.54
N LEU A 253 -7.09 10.73 -4.44
CA LEU A 253 -5.76 11.26 -4.16
C LEU A 253 -5.62 12.64 -4.82
N LEU A 254 -5.00 13.58 -4.10
CA LEU A 254 -4.51 14.82 -4.67
C LEU A 254 -3.00 14.70 -4.84
N ILE A 255 -2.49 14.99 -6.03
CA ILE A 255 -1.06 14.87 -6.35
C ILE A 255 -0.61 16.20 -6.92
N VAL A 256 0.39 16.82 -6.28
CA VAL A 256 0.90 18.15 -6.64
C VAL A 256 2.39 18.06 -6.95
N GLY A 257 2.82 18.55 -8.08
CA GLY A 257 4.22 18.60 -8.47
C GLY A 257 4.42 18.76 -9.97
N GLU A 258 5.60 19.21 -10.36
CA GLU A 258 5.95 19.51 -11.75
C GLU A 258 5.82 18.27 -12.67
N ALA A 259 6.07 17.07 -12.14
CA ALA A 259 5.92 15.82 -12.89
C ALA A 259 4.47 15.54 -13.32
N MET A 260 3.49 16.14 -12.63
CA MET A 260 2.07 16.02 -13.00
C MET A 260 1.71 16.73 -14.31
N ALA A 261 2.60 17.54 -14.86
CA ALA A 261 2.45 18.08 -16.22
C ALA A 261 2.41 16.99 -17.31
N LEU A 262 2.88 15.78 -17.00
CA LEU A 262 2.83 14.62 -17.91
C LEU A 262 1.50 13.87 -17.85
N ALA A 263 0.63 14.20 -16.90
CA ALA A 263 -0.65 13.51 -16.73
C ALA A 263 -1.55 13.66 -17.95
N THR A 264 -2.20 12.56 -18.33
CA THR A 264 -3.20 12.54 -19.38
C THR A 264 -4.61 12.45 -18.78
N ALA A 265 -5.54 13.24 -19.29
CA ALA A 265 -6.93 13.21 -18.87
C ALA A 265 -7.67 11.95 -19.37
N LEU A 266 -7.18 11.34 -20.44
CA LEU A 266 -7.80 10.14 -21.01
C LEU A 266 -7.37 8.87 -20.25
N PRO A 267 -8.30 7.93 -19.99
CA PRO A 267 -7.93 6.61 -19.53
C PRO A 267 -6.96 5.96 -20.49
N LEU A 268 -5.85 5.40 -19.99
CA LEU A 268 -5.06 4.49 -20.81
C LEU A 268 -5.97 3.29 -21.16
N PRO A 269 -5.92 2.77 -22.41
CA PRO A 269 -6.69 1.59 -22.75
C PRO A 269 -6.30 0.47 -21.80
N ARG A 270 -7.28 -0.11 -21.12
CA ARG A 270 -7.05 -1.26 -20.26
C ARG A 270 -6.47 -2.37 -21.11
N SER A 271 -5.33 -2.93 -20.72
CA SER A 271 -4.81 -4.14 -21.29
C SER A 271 -5.84 -5.27 -21.08
N GLY A 272 -6.62 -5.52 -22.10
CA GLY A 272 -7.44 -6.62 -22.47
C GLY A 272 -7.89 -7.65 -21.43
N ARG A 273 -9.16 -7.58 -21.09
CA ARG A 273 -10.00 -8.78 -21.16
C ARG A 273 -10.86 -8.65 -22.42
N GLY A 274 -10.25 -8.91 -23.59
CA GLY A 274 -10.97 -9.21 -24.81
C GLY A 274 -11.39 -10.67 -24.73
N GLY A 275 -12.60 -10.95 -24.22
CA GLY A 275 -13.32 -12.09 -24.69
C GLY A 275 -13.59 -11.90 -26.19
N PRO A 276 -13.73 -12.96 -27.00
CA PRO A 276 -13.95 -12.83 -28.44
C PRO A 276 -15.27 -12.09 -28.66
N SER A 277 -15.18 -10.81 -29.03
CA SER A 277 -16.31 -10.08 -29.56
C SER A 277 -16.52 -10.53 -31.00
N ALA A 278 -17.79 -10.82 -31.27
CA ALA A 278 -18.41 -11.22 -32.51
C ALA A 278 -17.73 -10.73 -33.79
N GLU A 279 -17.67 -11.64 -34.73
CA GLU A 279 -17.43 -11.54 -36.16
C GLU A 279 -17.64 -10.14 -36.76
N GLU A 280 -16.55 -9.51 -37.19
CA GLU A 280 -16.63 -8.51 -38.25
C GLU A 280 -16.73 -9.22 -39.61
N PRO A 281 -17.62 -8.77 -40.51
CA PRO A 281 -17.72 -9.39 -41.85
C PRO A 281 -16.48 -9.08 -42.68
N MET A 282 -15.95 -10.13 -43.29
CA MET A 282 -14.83 -10.10 -44.24
C MET A 282 -15.08 -9.10 -45.36
N GLY A 283 -14.44 -7.94 -45.30
CA GLY A 283 -14.29 -7.00 -46.42
C GLY A 283 -13.04 -7.30 -47.20
N GLU A 284 -13.20 -7.34 -48.49
CA GLU A 284 -12.33 -7.58 -49.63
C GLU A 284 -10.81 -7.37 -49.45
N ARG A 285 -10.09 -8.41 -49.82
CA ARG A 285 -8.63 -8.42 -49.98
C ARG A 285 -8.23 -7.50 -51.16
N ALA A 286 -7.66 -6.35 -50.89
CA ALA A 286 -6.86 -5.65 -51.88
C ALA A 286 -5.48 -6.28 -52.03
N SER A 287 -5.23 -6.92 -53.17
CA SER A 287 -3.93 -7.50 -53.56
C SER A 287 -2.93 -6.40 -53.82
N LEU A 288 -1.95 -6.19 -52.93
CA LEU A 288 -0.77 -5.37 -53.28
C LEU A 288 0.28 -6.32 -53.91
N LYS A 289 0.51 -6.10 -55.23
CA LYS A 289 1.63 -6.72 -55.97
C LYS A 289 2.94 -6.09 -55.50
N LEU A 290 3.79 -6.88 -54.88
CA LEU A 290 5.20 -6.56 -54.69
C LEU A 290 5.98 -6.86 -55.95
N SER A 291 6.42 -5.80 -56.63
CA SER A 291 7.45 -5.87 -57.68
C SER A 291 8.83 -5.95 -57.00
N GLY A 292 9.57 -7.00 -57.34
CA GLY A 292 10.90 -7.23 -56.77
C GLY A 292 11.95 -6.29 -57.37
N THR A 293 12.88 -5.91 -56.54
CA THR A 293 14.23 -5.51 -56.97
C THR A 293 15.25 -6.02 -55.94
N THR A 294 16.07 -6.93 -56.44
CA THR A 294 17.22 -7.51 -55.76
C THR A 294 18.35 -6.48 -55.63
N GLY A 295 18.74 -6.15 -54.43
CA GLY A 295 19.93 -5.35 -54.14
C GLY A 295 20.61 -5.87 -52.86
N ARG A 296 21.70 -6.65 -53.04
CA ARG A 296 22.61 -7.05 -51.93
C ARG A 296 23.37 -5.83 -51.40
N PRO A 297 23.46 -5.56 -50.12
CA PRO A 297 24.50 -4.70 -49.60
C PRO A 297 25.76 -5.52 -49.24
N LYS A 298 26.89 -4.95 -49.62
CA LYS A 298 28.26 -5.40 -49.38
C LYS A 298 28.62 -5.36 -47.90
N THR A 299 29.21 -6.43 -47.44
CA THR A 299 29.92 -6.58 -46.18
C THR A 299 31.12 -5.63 -46.12
N GLN A 300 31.16 -4.66 -45.21
CA GLN A 300 32.39 -3.96 -44.86
C GLN A 300 32.92 -4.56 -43.56
N GLN A 301 34.12 -5.15 -43.68
CA GLN A 301 34.97 -5.56 -42.57
C GLN A 301 35.56 -4.32 -41.93
N LEU A 302 35.41 -4.18 -40.62
CA LEU A 302 36.20 -3.30 -39.80
C LEU A 302 37.14 -4.12 -38.95
N GLY A 303 38.42 -3.87 -39.14
CA GLY A 303 39.52 -4.51 -38.43
C GLY A 303 39.73 -3.95 -37.01
N PRO A 304 40.61 -4.59 -36.21
CA PRO A 304 40.74 -4.32 -34.81
C PRO A 304 41.72 -3.19 -34.51
N SER A 305 41.41 -2.31 -33.58
CA SER A 305 42.36 -1.38 -32.97
C SER A 305 42.19 -1.23 -31.47
N LEU A 306 43.18 -1.73 -30.78
CA LEU A 306 43.97 -1.10 -29.71
C LEU A 306 43.28 -0.72 -28.38
N SER A 307 43.71 -1.53 -27.42
CA SER A 307 43.73 -1.26 -25.96
C SER A 307 44.44 0.03 -25.59
N THR A 308 43.80 0.83 -24.71
CA THR A 308 44.55 1.70 -23.81
C THR A 308 43.81 1.78 -22.46
N THR A 309 44.40 1.23 -21.47
CA THR A 309 44.11 1.41 -20.04
C THR A 309 44.55 2.80 -19.60
N PRO A 310 43.82 3.50 -18.75
CA PRO A 310 44.36 4.55 -17.92
C PRO A 310 44.56 4.09 -16.46
N SER A 311 45.73 4.43 -15.98
CA SER A 311 46.30 4.21 -14.66
C SER A 311 45.50 4.80 -13.50
N ALA A 312 45.56 4.09 -12.38
CA ALA A 312 45.12 4.52 -11.05
C ALA A 312 45.82 5.78 -10.56
N GLY A 313 45.04 6.84 -10.36
CA GLY A 313 45.44 8.02 -9.59
C GLY A 313 44.97 7.91 -8.14
N ARG A 314 45.91 7.76 -7.21
CA ARG A 314 45.68 7.85 -5.77
C ARG A 314 45.39 9.30 -5.38
N GLY A 315 44.20 9.57 -4.80
CA GLY A 315 43.91 10.82 -4.13
C GLY A 315 44.53 10.84 -2.69
N PRO A 316 44.78 12.02 -2.14
CA PRO A 316 45.45 12.17 -0.83
C PRO A 316 44.48 11.85 0.34
N PRO A 317 45.06 11.47 1.54
CA PRO A 317 44.26 11.07 2.71
C PRO A 317 43.68 12.29 3.46
N LEU A 318 42.49 12.12 3.99
CA LEU A 318 41.80 13.07 4.87
C LEU A 318 42.50 13.20 6.23
N PRO A 319 42.54 14.38 6.86
CA PRO A 319 43.16 14.57 8.17
C PRO A 319 42.26 14.05 9.31
N LEU A 320 42.89 13.31 10.22
CA LEU A 320 42.37 12.89 11.51
C LEU A 320 42.10 14.11 12.42
N ARG A 321 40.87 14.30 12.87
CA ARG A 321 40.55 15.27 13.93
C ARG A 321 40.93 14.70 15.28
N GLY A 322 41.80 15.47 15.98
CA GLY A 322 42.28 15.20 17.30
C GLY A 322 41.22 15.29 18.39
N LYS A 323 41.42 14.48 19.41
CA LYS A 323 40.73 14.51 20.71
C LYS A 323 41.09 15.81 21.44
N GLY A 324 40.08 16.57 21.84
CA GLY A 324 40.20 17.68 22.78
C GLY A 324 39.60 17.28 24.13
N THR A 325 40.48 17.10 25.11
CA THR A 325 40.19 17.02 26.55
C THR A 325 40.09 18.41 27.15
N GLY A 326 39.21 18.59 28.13
CA GLY A 326 39.39 19.69 29.11
C GLY A 326 38.10 20.40 29.48
N ALA A 327 37.55 20.05 30.60
CA ALA A 327 37.57 20.71 31.93
C ALA A 327 36.63 21.91 32.15
N ARG A 328 35.75 21.69 33.11
CA ARG A 328 35.22 22.51 34.22
C ARG A 328 35.20 24.05 34.05
N ALA A 329 34.00 24.59 34.16
CA ALA A 329 33.56 25.47 35.27
C ALA A 329 32.02 25.59 35.19
#